data_4c478482172ed46d6d7bbd583a93c8bd
#
_entry.id   4c478482172ed46d6d7bbd583a93c8bd
#
_cell.length_a   1.000
_cell.length_b   1.000
_cell.length_c   1.000
_cell.angle_alpha   90.00
_cell.angle_beta   90.00
_cell.angle_gamma   90.00
#
_symmetry.space_group_name_H-M   'P 1'
#
loop_
_entity.id
_entity.type
_entity.pdbx_description
1 polymer ?
#
loop_
_entity_poly.entity_id
_entity_poly.type
_entity_poly.pdbx_seq_one_letter_code
_entity_poly.pdbx_strand_id
1 'polypeptide(L)'
;VEDDSTSFKVALQHNINDDVMVYGSYTTAVKAGGVNAGSSSSTYDQEETGVLDFGLKSILMDGAMLLNMNVFQNDNSGMLIAAIVDDASINTNVDAEVTGFEGNLSVFLSENTNLTFNWLAIDNEVTDDISIINYLNPMGAFYDTYLGPVGNSTGLLTGALFGGTALFKSGGYNCLSPTTASGDGFAPLAGNLCPVAQGIPQNLKGNKLPGTADLSYSLSLTQAFPGTRGETVAKLSYRYTSESNASIFEEERMEIPAQKFW
;
A
#
# COMPACT_ATOMS: atom_id res chain seq x y z
N VAL A 1 -5.87 -20.93 18.50
CA VAL A 1 -6.73 -19.74 18.26
C VAL A 1 -8.00 -20.29 17.67
N GLU A 2 -9.14 -20.10 18.32
CA GLU A 2 -10.46 -20.44 17.81
C GLU A 2 -11.11 -19.11 17.48
N ASP A 3 -11.27 -18.82 16.20
CA ASP A 3 -11.90 -17.58 15.69
C ASP A 3 -13.24 -17.93 15.07
N ASP A 4 -14.32 -17.46 15.66
CA ASP A 4 -15.65 -17.48 15.07
C ASP A 4 -15.89 -16.14 14.35
N SER A 5 -16.00 -16.18 13.02
CA SER A 5 -16.25 -14.98 12.23
C SER A 5 -17.46 -15.15 11.31
N THR A 6 -18.17 -14.05 11.10
CA THR A 6 -19.33 -14.04 10.21
C THR A 6 -19.14 -12.98 9.14
N SER A 7 -19.19 -13.39 7.89
CA SER A 7 -19.22 -12.48 6.74
C SER A 7 -20.61 -12.42 6.16
N PHE A 8 -21.04 -11.23 5.73
CA PHE A 8 -22.34 -11.06 5.09
C PHE A 8 -22.27 -10.07 3.94
N LYS A 9 -23.25 -10.12 3.07
CA LYS A 9 -23.46 -9.15 2.00
C LYS A 9 -24.93 -8.75 1.93
N VAL A 10 -25.17 -7.45 1.88
CA VAL A 10 -26.47 -6.86 1.56
C VAL A 10 -26.30 -6.05 0.28
N ALA A 11 -27.19 -6.26 -0.68
CA ALA A 11 -27.15 -5.52 -1.93
C ALA A 11 -28.58 -5.13 -2.36
N LEU A 12 -28.72 -3.93 -2.87
CA LEU A 12 -29.92 -3.40 -3.48
C LEU A 12 -29.60 -2.99 -4.92
N GLN A 13 -30.50 -3.29 -5.83
CA GLN A 13 -30.40 -2.84 -7.21
C GLN A 13 -31.73 -2.27 -7.68
N HIS A 14 -31.66 -1.29 -8.55
CA HIS A 14 -32.83 -0.66 -9.14
C HIS A 14 -32.62 -0.40 -10.63
N ASN A 15 -33.48 -0.94 -11.46
CA ASN A 15 -33.51 -0.62 -12.88
C ASN A 15 -34.26 0.69 -13.07
N ILE A 16 -33.55 1.74 -13.50
CA ILE A 16 -34.15 3.03 -13.83
C ILE A 16 -35.02 2.87 -15.10
N ASN A 17 -34.51 2.08 -16.05
CA ASN A 17 -35.19 1.64 -17.26
C ASN A 17 -34.52 0.34 -17.75
N ASP A 18 -34.85 -0.13 -18.96
CA ASP A 18 -34.32 -1.38 -19.53
C ASP A 18 -32.82 -1.31 -19.78
N ASP A 19 -32.26 -0.12 -19.93
CA ASP A 19 -30.87 0.12 -20.32
C ASP A 19 -29.98 0.60 -19.17
N VAL A 20 -30.56 1.00 -18.03
CA VAL A 20 -29.80 1.63 -16.93
C VAL A 20 -30.22 1.02 -15.60
N MET A 21 -29.22 0.48 -14.90
CA MET A 21 -29.34 -0.05 -13.55
C MET A 21 -28.37 0.64 -12.61
N VAL A 22 -28.82 0.97 -11.40
CA VAL A 22 -28.00 1.42 -10.28
C VAL A 22 -28.03 0.37 -9.18
N TYR A 23 -26.95 0.29 -8.42
CA TYR A 23 -26.88 -0.61 -7.27
C TYR A 23 -26.09 0.01 -6.13
N GLY A 24 -26.34 -0.50 -4.94
CA GLY A 24 -25.51 -0.28 -3.76
C GLY A 24 -25.38 -1.57 -2.99
N SER A 25 -24.21 -1.81 -2.42
CA SER A 25 -23.96 -2.98 -1.57
C SER A 25 -23.05 -2.67 -0.41
N TYR A 26 -23.26 -3.40 0.68
CA TYR A 26 -22.33 -3.48 1.79
C TYR A 26 -21.94 -4.94 2.01
N THR A 27 -20.65 -5.20 2.09
CA THR A 27 -20.08 -6.54 2.23
C THR A 27 -19.05 -6.52 3.35
N THR A 28 -19.07 -7.53 4.21
CA THR A 28 -17.99 -7.77 5.18
C THR A 28 -17.23 -9.03 4.83
N ALA A 29 -15.95 -9.04 5.12
CA ALA A 29 -15.08 -10.19 5.01
C ALA A 29 -14.13 -10.25 6.22
N VAL A 30 -13.74 -11.45 6.60
CA VAL A 30 -12.83 -11.69 7.73
C VAL A 30 -11.76 -12.68 7.31
N LYS A 31 -10.53 -12.38 7.69
CA LYS A 31 -9.39 -13.28 7.56
C LYS A 31 -8.86 -13.59 8.95
N ALA A 32 -8.79 -14.87 9.30
CA ALA A 32 -8.41 -15.32 10.63
C ALA A 32 -7.01 -14.83 11.04
N GLY A 33 -6.85 -14.52 12.31
CA GLY A 33 -5.59 -14.24 12.95
C GLY A 33 -4.69 -15.48 13.02
N GLY A 34 -3.49 -15.32 13.53
CA GLY A 34 -2.51 -16.41 13.56
C GLY A 34 -1.37 -16.19 14.53
N VAL A 35 -0.28 -16.91 14.29
CA VAL A 35 0.91 -16.89 15.13
C VAL A 35 2.15 -16.44 14.34
N ASN A 36 2.98 -15.64 14.98
CA ASN A 36 4.29 -15.23 14.48
C ASN A 36 5.36 -16.22 14.97
N ALA A 37 5.74 -17.15 14.12
CA ALA A 37 6.73 -18.16 14.47
C ALA A 37 8.12 -17.53 14.64
N GLY A 38 8.77 -17.78 15.76
CA GLY A 38 10.14 -17.31 16.02
C GLY A 38 10.25 -15.89 16.57
N SER A 39 9.15 -15.24 16.92
CA SER A 39 9.11 -13.90 17.49
C SER A 39 8.69 -13.88 18.95
N SER A 40 9.08 -12.82 19.67
CA SER A 40 8.56 -12.51 21.01
C SER A 40 7.09 -12.05 20.98
N SER A 41 6.61 -11.51 19.87
CA SER A 41 5.19 -11.27 19.59
C SER A 41 4.60 -12.54 18.99
N SER A 42 3.87 -13.30 19.80
CA SER A 42 3.48 -14.66 19.43
C SER A 42 2.26 -14.75 18.52
N THR A 43 1.40 -13.74 18.51
CA THR A 43 0.12 -13.75 17.76
C THR A 43 -0.13 -12.44 17.03
N TYR A 44 -0.97 -12.51 16.03
CA TYR A 44 -1.60 -11.37 15.37
C TYR A 44 -3.10 -11.62 15.26
N ASP A 45 -3.89 -10.55 15.30
CA ASP A 45 -5.34 -10.61 15.31
C ASP A 45 -5.91 -10.83 13.91
N GLN A 46 -7.22 -11.10 13.83
CA GLN A 46 -7.92 -11.21 12.57
C GLN A 46 -7.96 -9.88 11.83
N GLU A 47 -8.06 -9.97 10.51
CA GLU A 47 -8.28 -8.83 9.60
C GLU A 47 -9.76 -8.80 9.21
N GLU A 48 -10.41 -7.67 9.42
CA GLU A 48 -11.80 -7.45 9.04
C GLU A 48 -11.88 -6.37 7.97
N THR A 49 -12.67 -6.61 6.94
CA THR A 49 -12.89 -5.65 5.86
C THR A 49 -14.38 -5.37 5.70
N GLY A 50 -14.76 -4.09 5.71
CA GLY A 50 -16.07 -3.60 5.34
C GLY A 50 -15.99 -2.85 4.01
N VAL A 51 -16.80 -3.25 3.02
CA VAL A 51 -16.82 -2.64 1.69
C VAL A 51 -18.18 -2.05 1.41
N LEU A 52 -18.22 -0.74 1.21
CA LEU A 52 -19.38 -0.02 0.70
C LEU A 52 -19.16 0.28 -0.79
N ASP A 53 -20.10 -0.10 -1.63
CA ASP A 53 -19.98 0.04 -3.09
C ASP A 53 -21.29 0.57 -3.69
N PHE A 54 -21.19 1.60 -4.53
CA PHE A 54 -22.31 2.16 -5.28
C PHE A 54 -21.93 2.24 -6.75
N GLY A 55 -22.77 1.73 -7.62
CA GLY A 55 -22.43 1.70 -9.03
C GLY A 55 -23.63 1.88 -9.96
N LEU A 56 -23.26 2.09 -11.21
CA LEU A 56 -24.14 2.23 -12.35
C LEU A 56 -23.68 1.27 -13.45
N LYS A 57 -24.64 0.58 -14.07
CA LYS A 57 -24.45 -0.19 -15.29
C LYS A 57 -25.41 0.28 -16.34
N SER A 58 -24.91 0.55 -17.54
CA SER A 58 -25.76 1.09 -18.60
C SER A 58 -25.37 0.60 -19.99
N ILE A 59 -26.40 0.43 -20.81
CA ILE A 59 -26.33 0.15 -22.23
C ILE A 59 -26.97 1.36 -22.92
N LEU A 60 -26.22 2.14 -23.64
CA LEU A 60 -26.64 3.41 -24.20
C LEU A 60 -26.50 3.39 -25.72
N MET A 61 -27.17 4.35 -26.40
CA MET A 61 -27.07 4.54 -27.86
C MET A 61 -27.48 3.25 -28.62
N ASP A 62 -28.62 2.66 -28.26
CA ASP A 62 -29.14 1.43 -28.87
C ASP A 62 -28.12 0.27 -28.84
N GLY A 63 -27.35 0.14 -27.76
CA GLY A 63 -26.34 -0.91 -27.58
C GLY A 63 -24.95 -0.55 -28.09
N ALA A 64 -24.77 0.62 -28.71
CA ALA A 64 -23.46 1.03 -29.21
C ALA A 64 -22.49 1.49 -28.12
N MET A 65 -22.97 1.71 -26.89
CA MET A 65 -22.14 2.16 -25.77
C MET A 65 -22.51 1.41 -24.50
N LEU A 66 -21.50 0.82 -23.86
CA LEU A 66 -21.59 0.18 -22.54
C LEU A 66 -20.78 1.00 -21.55
N LEU A 67 -21.42 1.49 -20.48
CA LEU A 67 -20.76 2.21 -19.41
C LEU A 67 -21.10 1.55 -18.07
N ASN A 68 -20.06 1.09 -17.38
CA ASN A 68 -20.14 0.65 -16.00
C ASN A 68 -19.17 1.47 -15.17
N MET A 69 -19.61 1.95 -14.03
CA MET A 69 -18.77 2.68 -13.09
C MET A 69 -19.27 2.51 -11.67
N ASN A 70 -18.37 2.58 -10.72
CA ASN A 70 -18.69 2.57 -9.30
C ASN A 70 -17.71 3.40 -8.48
N VAL A 71 -18.19 3.82 -7.33
CA VAL A 71 -17.41 4.38 -6.23
C VAL A 71 -17.46 3.40 -5.07
N PHE A 72 -16.35 3.24 -4.39
CA PHE A 72 -16.27 2.33 -3.26
C PHE A 72 -15.44 2.91 -2.12
N GLN A 73 -15.72 2.42 -0.91
CA GLN A 73 -14.93 2.63 0.29
C GLN A 73 -14.71 1.28 0.95
N ASN A 74 -13.45 0.98 1.24
CA ASN A 74 -13.04 -0.21 1.97
C ASN A 74 -12.42 0.24 3.29
N ASP A 75 -13.05 -0.13 4.39
CA ASP A 75 -12.52 0.04 5.74
C ASP A 75 -11.89 -1.30 6.15
N ASN A 76 -10.59 -1.31 6.35
CA ASN A 76 -9.83 -2.50 6.76
C ASN A 76 -9.38 -2.31 8.20
N SER A 77 -9.93 -3.10 9.10
CA SER A 77 -9.49 -3.16 10.49
C SER A 77 -8.55 -4.34 10.69
N GLY A 78 -7.39 -4.05 11.26
CA GLY A 78 -6.39 -5.07 11.50
C GLY A 78 -5.74 -5.66 10.24
N MET A 79 -5.62 -4.91 9.15
CA MET A 79 -4.91 -5.35 7.95
C MET A 79 -3.49 -5.80 8.30
N LEU A 80 -3.07 -6.95 7.75
CA LEU A 80 -1.78 -7.54 8.08
C LEU A 80 -0.64 -6.93 7.28
N ILE A 81 0.32 -6.37 8.00
CA ILE A 81 1.60 -5.93 7.46
C ILE A 81 2.70 -6.85 7.97
N ALA A 82 3.53 -7.37 7.07
CA ALA A 82 4.70 -8.15 7.42
C ALA A 82 5.93 -7.23 7.53
N ALA A 83 6.65 -7.34 8.62
CA ALA A 83 7.95 -6.72 8.83
C ALA A 83 8.98 -7.78 9.21
N ILE A 84 10.25 -7.56 8.87
CA ILE A 84 11.35 -8.40 9.32
C ILE A 84 11.98 -7.73 10.55
N VAL A 85 11.90 -8.39 11.68
CA VAL A 85 12.47 -7.94 12.95
C VAL A 85 13.27 -9.10 13.56
N ASP A 86 14.54 -8.89 13.91
CA ASP A 86 15.43 -9.90 14.48
C ASP A 86 15.50 -11.19 13.64
N ASP A 87 15.65 -11.02 12.32
CA ASP A 87 15.66 -12.12 11.33
C ASP A 87 14.37 -12.97 11.28
N ALA A 88 13.31 -12.53 11.96
CA ALA A 88 11.99 -13.16 11.93
C ALA A 88 10.97 -12.29 11.17
N SER A 89 10.07 -12.92 10.42
CA SER A 89 8.92 -12.24 9.85
C SER A 89 7.84 -12.08 10.91
N ILE A 90 7.51 -10.83 11.21
CA ILE A 90 6.46 -10.47 12.17
C ILE A 90 5.31 -9.84 11.39
N ASN A 91 4.12 -10.39 11.58
CA ASN A 91 2.89 -9.78 11.12
C ASN A 91 2.37 -8.86 12.23
N THR A 92 1.99 -7.68 11.84
CA THR A 92 1.38 -6.65 12.70
C THR A 92 0.08 -6.19 12.07
N ASN A 93 -0.95 -6.01 12.89
CA ASN A 93 -2.21 -5.47 12.41
C ASN A 93 -2.16 -3.95 12.37
N VAL A 94 -2.74 -3.36 11.32
CA VAL A 94 -2.94 -1.91 11.18
C VAL A 94 -4.29 -1.64 10.55
N ASP A 95 -4.91 -0.52 10.89
CA ASP A 95 -6.13 -0.08 10.24
C ASP A 95 -5.80 0.76 9.02
N ALA A 96 -6.56 0.56 7.96
CA ALA A 96 -6.37 1.27 6.70
C ALA A 96 -7.70 1.53 5.99
N GLU A 97 -7.78 2.61 5.26
CA GLU A 97 -8.92 2.96 4.42
C GLU A 97 -8.49 3.05 2.95
N VAL A 98 -9.36 2.59 2.05
CA VAL A 98 -9.20 2.75 0.61
C VAL A 98 -10.50 3.24 0.03
N THR A 99 -10.49 4.41 -0.59
CA THR A 99 -11.61 4.93 -1.38
C THR A 99 -11.27 4.91 -2.86
N GLY A 100 -12.26 4.68 -3.70
CA GLY A 100 -11.96 4.60 -5.13
C GLY A 100 -13.13 4.87 -6.04
N PHE A 101 -12.76 5.17 -7.27
CA PHE A 101 -13.65 5.30 -8.41
C PHE A 101 -13.09 4.50 -9.58
N GLU A 102 -13.87 3.54 -10.04
CA GLU A 102 -13.48 2.70 -11.16
C GLU A 102 -14.56 2.61 -12.23
N GLY A 103 -14.17 2.19 -13.41
CA GLY A 103 -15.14 1.97 -14.43
C GLY A 103 -14.59 1.40 -15.73
N ASN A 104 -15.54 1.07 -16.58
CA ASN A 104 -15.33 0.55 -17.91
C ASN A 104 -16.27 1.23 -18.89
N LEU A 105 -15.73 1.74 -19.97
CA LEU A 105 -16.47 2.28 -21.11
C LEU A 105 -16.08 1.46 -22.35
N SER A 106 -17.08 0.92 -23.04
CA SER A 106 -16.90 0.27 -24.35
C SER A 106 -17.82 0.95 -25.36
N VAL A 107 -17.25 1.44 -26.47
CA VAL A 107 -17.97 2.15 -27.52
C VAL A 107 -17.73 1.46 -28.85
N PHE A 108 -18.80 0.99 -29.48
CA PHE A 108 -18.79 0.49 -30.85
C PHE A 108 -18.90 1.67 -31.82
N LEU A 109 -17.75 2.10 -32.34
CA LEU A 109 -17.68 3.21 -33.32
C LEU A 109 -18.24 2.80 -34.69
N SER A 110 -18.23 1.51 -34.97
CA SER A 110 -18.85 0.84 -36.10
C SER A 110 -19.05 -0.64 -35.79
N GLU A 111 -19.68 -1.40 -36.69
CA GLU A 111 -19.83 -2.87 -36.56
C GLU A 111 -18.48 -3.59 -36.36
N ASN A 112 -17.41 -3.02 -36.88
CA ASN A 112 -16.08 -3.62 -36.86
C ASN A 112 -15.06 -2.89 -35.99
N THR A 113 -15.46 -1.81 -35.32
CA THR A 113 -14.54 -0.96 -34.55
C THR A 113 -15.05 -0.77 -33.14
N ASN A 114 -14.27 -1.19 -32.16
CA ASN A 114 -14.57 -1.02 -30.73
C ASN A 114 -13.45 -0.26 -30.04
N LEU A 115 -13.83 0.73 -29.22
CA LEU A 115 -12.97 1.47 -28.32
C LEU A 115 -13.33 1.07 -26.88
N THR A 116 -12.35 0.63 -26.09
CA THR A 116 -12.55 0.29 -24.69
C THR A 116 -11.63 1.14 -23.82
N PHE A 117 -12.19 1.74 -22.79
CA PHE A 117 -11.47 2.50 -21.77
C PHE A 117 -11.80 1.97 -20.39
N ASN A 118 -10.78 1.58 -19.63
CA ASN A 118 -10.92 1.16 -18.24
C ASN A 118 -10.10 2.11 -17.38
N TRP A 119 -10.60 2.43 -16.18
CA TRP A 119 -9.89 3.29 -15.22
C TRP A 119 -10.13 2.82 -13.80
N LEU A 120 -9.17 3.11 -12.97
CA LEU A 120 -9.21 3.00 -11.52
C LEU A 120 -8.46 4.18 -10.94
N ALA A 121 -9.12 4.97 -10.13
CA ALA A 121 -8.52 6.01 -9.30
C ALA A 121 -8.84 5.69 -7.84
N ILE A 122 -7.83 5.65 -7.01
CA ILE A 122 -7.96 5.33 -5.58
C ILE A 122 -7.19 6.33 -4.74
N ASP A 123 -7.67 6.54 -3.54
CA ASP A 123 -6.94 7.11 -2.43
C ASP A 123 -6.92 6.10 -1.30
N ASN A 124 -5.77 5.94 -0.66
CA ASN A 124 -5.59 4.94 0.38
C ASN A 124 -4.61 5.44 1.43
N GLU A 125 -4.86 5.11 2.69
CA GLU A 125 -3.98 5.46 3.78
C GLU A 125 -4.12 4.52 4.98
N VAL A 126 -3.06 4.44 5.77
CA VAL A 126 -3.09 3.89 7.12
C VAL A 126 -3.77 4.90 8.03
N THR A 127 -4.83 4.50 8.70
CA THR A 127 -5.61 5.37 9.60
C THR A 127 -5.14 5.29 11.05
N ASP A 128 -4.44 4.22 11.40
CA ASP A 128 -3.95 3.94 12.74
C ASP A 128 -2.76 4.81 13.14
N ASP A 129 -2.76 5.29 14.37
CA ASP A 129 -1.61 5.98 14.98
C ASP A 129 -0.64 4.94 15.58
N ILE A 130 -0.08 4.12 14.71
CA ILE A 130 0.83 3.03 15.07
C ILE A 130 2.25 3.31 14.57
N SER A 131 3.22 2.93 15.39
CA SER A 131 4.64 3.00 15.01
C SER A 131 5.22 1.60 14.89
N ILE A 132 5.79 1.30 13.73
CA ILE A 132 6.47 0.04 13.42
C ILE A 132 7.94 0.33 13.13
N ILE A 133 8.81 -0.62 13.45
CA ILE A 133 10.24 -0.49 13.17
C ILE A 133 10.47 -0.43 11.66
N ASN A 134 11.02 0.71 11.21
CA ASN A 134 11.44 0.87 9.83
C ASN A 134 12.82 0.22 9.63
N TYR A 135 12.81 -1.02 9.17
CA TYR A 135 14.04 -1.77 8.87
C TYR A 135 14.76 -1.27 7.60
N LEU A 136 14.09 -0.47 6.78
CA LEU A 136 14.71 0.11 5.58
C LEU A 136 15.53 1.35 5.91
N ASN A 137 15.19 2.08 6.97
CA ASN A 137 15.88 3.29 7.40
C ASN A 137 16.25 3.22 8.89
N PRO A 138 17.22 2.40 9.25
CA PRO A 138 17.57 2.16 10.65
C PRO A 138 18.08 3.39 11.40
N MET A 139 18.51 4.43 10.68
CA MET A 139 19.18 5.59 11.29
C MET A 139 18.51 6.93 11.00
N GLY A 140 17.54 7.00 10.07
CA GLY A 140 16.99 8.27 9.61
C GLY A 140 16.41 9.13 10.73
N ALA A 141 15.48 8.61 11.49
CA ALA A 141 14.84 9.33 12.58
C ALA A 141 15.78 9.66 13.75
N PHE A 142 16.82 8.87 13.95
CA PHE A 142 17.84 9.18 14.95
C PHE A 142 18.60 10.45 14.59
N TYR A 143 19.03 10.56 13.35
CA TYR A 143 19.73 11.76 12.88
C TYR A 143 18.84 12.99 12.95
N ASP A 144 17.64 12.92 12.43
CA ASP A 144 16.73 14.06 12.36
C ASP A 144 16.21 14.50 13.73
N THR A 145 15.92 13.54 14.61
CA THR A 145 15.31 13.84 15.91
C THR A 145 16.32 14.26 16.97
N TYR A 146 17.49 13.63 16.99
CA TYR A 146 18.45 13.83 18.08
C TYR A 146 19.68 14.64 17.69
N LEU A 147 20.02 14.68 16.44
CA LEU A 147 21.25 15.31 15.97
C LEU A 147 21.00 16.50 15.04
N GLY A 148 19.72 16.72 14.67
CA GLY A 148 19.35 17.69 13.65
C GLY A 148 19.89 17.28 12.28
N PRO A 149 19.68 18.07 11.22
CA PRO A 149 20.20 17.83 9.89
C PRO A 149 21.74 17.94 9.89
N VAL A 150 22.36 16.95 10.49
CA VAL A 150 23.82 16.89 10.67
C VAL A 150 24.41 16.19 9.45
N GLY A 151 23.99 16.63 8.30
CA GLY A 151 24.39 16.03 7.04
C GLY A 151 25.87 15.76 6.84
N ASN A 152 26.75 16.22 7.72
CA ASN A 152 28.20 16.03 7.59
C ASN A 152 28.99 16.04 8.89
N SER A 153 28.36 15.86 10.03
CA SER A 153 29.09 16.04 11.28
C SER A 153 29.41 14.77 12.04
N THR A 154 29.79 13.74 11.32
CA THR A 154 30.48 12.61 11.94
C THR A 154 31.55 13.04 12.90
N GLY A 155 32.24 14.14 12.60
CA GLY A 155 33.23 14.73 13.48
C GLY A 155 32.67 15.36 14.75
N LEU A 156 31.51 15.94 14.72
CA LEU A 156 30.87 16.56 15.90
C LEU A 156 30.42 15.49 16.89
N LEU A 157 29.87 14.42 16.38
CA LEU A 157 29.36 13.31 17.20
C LEU A 157 30.50 12.54 17.86
N THR A 158 31.56 12.30 17.14
CA THR A 158 32.70 11.53 17.63
C THR A 158 33.60 12.33 18.56
N GLY A 159 33.77 13.64 18.32
CA GLY A 159 34.70 14.46 19.06
C GLY A 159 34.10 15.15 20.28
N ALA A 160 33.02 15.88 20.09
CA ALA A 160 32.51 16.79 21.11
C ALA A 160 31.62 16.14 22.16
N LEU A 161 30.79 15.16 21.77
CA LEU A 161 29.83 14.54 22.65
C LEU A 161 30.31 13.25 23.31
N PHE A 162 31.29 12.57 22.69
CA PHE A 162 31.64 11.21 23.09
C PHE A 162 33.16 10.98 23.22
N GLY A 163 33.93 12.01 23.37
CA GLY A 163 35.38 11.90 23.64
C GLY A 163 36.17 11.23 22.50
N GLY A 164 35.75 11.38 21.27
CA GLY A 164 36.45 10.84 20.11
C GLY A 164 36.15 9.36 19.79
N THR A 165 35.25 8.75 20.48
CA THR A 165 34.89 7.34 20.25
C THR A 165 33.87 7.22 19.13
N ALA A 166 34.09 6.29 18.22
CA ALA A 166 33.15 6.05 17.13
C ALA A 166 31.80 5.63 17.66
N LEU A 167 30.75 6.33 17.27
CA LEU A 167 29.40 6.06 17.70
C LEU A 167 28.78 4.87 16.97
N PHE A 168 29.35 4.50 15.85
CA PHE A 168 28.78 3.52 14.95
C PHE A 168 29.74 2.38 14.74
N LYS A 169 29.27 1.18 14.98
CA LYS A 169 30.02 -0.02 14.57
C LYS A 169 29.85 -0.23 13.06
N SER A 170 30.90 -0.68 12.42
CA SER A 170 30.83 -1.17 11.06
C SER A 170 29.88 -2.37 11.00
N GLY A 171 28.81 -2.27 10.28
CA GLY A 171 27.75 -3.28 10.24
C GLY A 171 26.37 -2.68 10.41
N GLY A 172 26.31 -1.43 10.58
CA GLY A 172 25.21 -0.63 10.17
C GLY A 172 24.11 -0.34 11.15
N TYR A 173 23.94 -0.95 12.27
CA TYR A 173 22.78 -0.63 13.08
C TYR A 173 23.19 0.03 14.38
N ASN A 174 23.34 1.22 14.36
CA ASN A 174 24.28 1.83 15.19
C ASN A 174 23.69 2.64 16.27
N CYS A 175 23.60 1.95 17.28
CA CYS A 175 23.35 2.47 18.56
C CYS A 175 24.56 3.10 19.16
N LEU A 176 24.37 4.14 19.87
CA LEU A 176 25.18 4.51 21.00
C LEU A 176 25.07 3.38 22.01
N SER A 177 26.04 2.50 22.05
CA SER A 177 26.08 1.48 23.09
C SER A 177 26.25 2.14 24.44
N PRO A 178 25.57 1.68 25.49
CA PRO A 178 25.80 2.16 26.83
C PRO A 178 27.24 1.93 27.25
N THR A 179 27.86 2.89 27.89
CA THR A 179 29.12 2.66 28.56
C THR A 179 28.88 1.74 29.72
N THR A 180 29.60 0.65 29.76
CA THR A 180 29.73 -0.14 30.96
C THR A 180 30.78 0.49 31.86
N ALA A 181 30.80 0.12 33.12
CA ALA A 181 31.84 0.55 34.06
C ALA A 181 33.26 0.14 33.63
N SER A 182 33.39 -0.76 32.66
CA SER A 182 34.64 -1.20 32.03
C SER A 182 34.99 -0.41 30.76
N GLY A 183 34.16 0.53 30.33
CA GLY A 183 34.40 1.30 29.12
C GLY A 183 34.07 0.60 27.82
N ASP A 184 33.43 -0.53 27.84
CA ASP A 184 33.16 -1.39 26.67
C ASP A 184 31.94 -0.95 25.86
N GLY A 185 31.39 0.22 26.15
CA GLY A 185 30.24 0.72 25.44
C GLY A 185 29.86 2.12 25.91
N PHE A 186 28.80 2.64 25.43
CA PHE A 186 28.28 3.96 25.75
C PHE A 186 27.05 3.87 26.64
N ALA A 187 26.96 4.69 27.64
CA ALA A 187 25.70 4.87 28.32
C ALA A 187 24.68 5.44 27.34
N PRO A 188 23.46 4.96 27.31
CA PRO A 188 22.42 5.58 26.51
C PRO A 188 22.26 7.02 27.03
N LEU A 189 22.39 7.98 26.12
CA LEU A 189 22.01 9.34 26.39
C LEU A 189 20.49 9.35 26.54
N ALA A 190 20.02 9.55 27.76
CA ALA A 190 18.59 9.62 28.06
C ALA A 190 17.77 8.41 27.55
N GLY A 191 17.90 7.30 28.24
CA GLY A 191 16.99 6.15 28.10
C GLY A 191 16.69 5.72 26.68
N ASN A 192 17.28 4.66 26.21
CA ASN A 192 16.99 4.04 24.91
C ASN A 192 17.16 4.90 23.65
N LEU A 193 18.21 5.63 23.53
CA LEU A 193 18.58 6.25 22.26
C LEU A 193 19.19 5.26 21.26
N CYS A 194 19.23 4.00 21.59
CA CYS A 194 19.59 2.96 20.66
C CYS A 194 18.38 2.63 19.81
N PRO A 195 18.40 2.89 18.51
CA PRO A 195 17.51 2.16 17.63
C PRO A 195 17.75 0.68 17.90
N VAL A 196 16.72 -0.10 18.04
CA VAL A 196 16.86 -1.55 18.00
C VAL A 196 17.67 -1.90 16.77
N ALA A 197 18.51 -2.92 16.86
CA ALA A 197 19.48 -3.29 15.83
C ALA A 197 18.94 -3.34 14.40
N GLN A 198 17.65 -3.21 14.22
CA GLN A 198 16.92 -3.44 12.96
C GLN A 198 16.17 -2.25 12.42
N GLY A 199 16.23 -1.11 13.06
CA GLY A 199 15.59 0.13 12.59
C GLY A 199 15.00 0.97 13.70
N ILE A 200 14.33 2.01 13.30
CA ILE A 200 13.73 3.01 14.18
C ILE A 200 12.21 2.95 14.01
N PRO A 201 11.44 3.03 15.09
CA PRO A 201 10.00 3.13 14.98
C PRO A 201 9.60 4.37 14.16
N GLN A 202 8.81 4.15 13.13
CA GLN A 202 8.20 5.19 12.30
C GLN A 202 6.69 5.08 12.44
N ASN A 203 6.04 6.22 12.63
CA ASN A 203 4.59 6.30 12.63
C ASN A 203 4.08 6.10 11.21
N LEU A 204 3.08 5.24 11.04
CA LEU A 204 2.52 4.90 9.74
C LEU A 204 1.27 5.68 9.37
N LYS A 205 0.69 6.45 10.31
CA LYS A 205 -0.55 7.18 10.05
C LYS A 205 -0.43 8.12 8.87
N GLY A 206 -1.34 7.99 7.92
CA GLY A 206 -1.36 8.77 6.68
C GLY A 206 -0.46 8.22 5.57
N ASN A 207 0.34 7.18 5.84
CA ASN A 207 1.15 6.55 4.80
C ASN A 207 0.28 5.74 3.84
N LYS A 208 0.67 5.69 2.59
CA LYS A 208 0.03 4.90 1.54
C LYS A 208 0.29 3.40 1.70
N LEU A 209 -0.64 2.59 1.23
CA LEU A 209 -0.47 1.14 1.20
C LEU A 209 0.57 0.73 0.14
N PRO A 210 1.45 -0.24 0.47
CA PRO A 210 2.53 -0.65 -0.42
C PRO A 210 2.04 -1.17 -1.77
N GLY A 211 2.74 -0.77 -2.83
CA GLY A 211 2.47 -1.24 -4.19
C GLY A 211 1.17 -0.74 -4.82
N THR A 212 0.49 0.18 -4.17
CA THR A 212 -0.79 0.70 -4.59
C THR A 212 -0.61 2.00 -5.38
N ALA A 213 -0.98 1.99 -6.66
CA ALA A 213 -0.92 3.15 -7.54
C ALA A 213 -2.23 3.93 -7.47
N ASP A 214 -2.18 5.25 -7.28
CA ASP A 214 -3.37 6.11 -7.13
C ASP A 214 -4.22 6.18 -8.41
N LEU A 215 -3.59 5.97 -9.57
CA LEU A 215 -4.27 6.02 -10.87
C LEU A 215 -3.75 4.93 -11.81
N SER A 216 -4.67 4.17 -12.37
CA SER A 216 -4.38 3.31 -13.51
C SER A 216 -5.49 3.39 -14.55
N TYR A 217 -5.11 3.37 -15.82
CA TYR A 217 -6.08 3.27 -16.91
C TYR A 217 -5.52 2.53 -18.11
N SER A 218 -6.44 2.02 -18.92
CA SER A 218 -6.10 1.42 -20.21
C SER A 218 -7.08 1.84 -21.29
N LEU A 219 -6.55 2.10 -22.47
CA LEU A 219 -7.30 2.43 -23.67
C LEU A 219 -6.95 1.39 -24.74
N SER A 220 -7.96 0.80 -25.37
CA SER A 220 -7.78 -0.19 -26.42
C SER A 220 -8.68 0.12 -27.60
N LEU A 221 -8.11 0.16 -28.79
CA LEU A 221 -8.84 0.23 -30.06
C LEU A 221 -8.72 -1.12 -30.77
N THR A 222 -9.84 -1.73 -31.05
CA THR A 222 -9.92 -3.00 -31.78
C THR A 222 -10.62 -2.76 -33.11
N GLN A 223 -9.99 -3.20 -34.20
CA GLN A 223 -10.52 -3.12 -35.55
C GLN A 223 -10.58 -4.51 -36.17
N ALA A 224 -11.75 -4.95 -36.53
CA ALA A 224 -11.95 -6.17 -37.31
C ALA A 224 -11.99 -5.85 -38.80
N PHE A 225 -11.41 -6.73 -39.61
CA PHE A 225 -11.37 -6.70 -41.08
C PHE A 225 -11.96 -8.01 -41.59
N PRO A 226 -13.29 -8.06 -41.79
CA PRO A 226 -13.92 -9.27 -42.34
C PRO A 226 -13.47 -9.54 -43.77
N GLY A 227 -13.14 -10.80 -44.04
CA GLY A 227 -12.70 -11.25 -45.36
C GLY A 227 -13.38 -12.55 -45.79
N THR A 228 -13.29 -12.92 -47.07
CA THR A 228 -13.96 -14.08 -47.62
C THR A 228 -13.45 -15.44 -47.08
N ARG A 229 -12.27 -15.47 -46.45
CA ARG A 229 -11.64 -16.68 -45.88
C ARG A 229 -11.48 -16.63 -44.35
N GLY A 230 -12.03 -15.61 -43.70
CA GLY A 230 -11.91 -15.39 -42.26
C GLY A 230 -11.84 -13.92 -41.94
N GLU A 231 -11.63 -13.63 -40.66
CA GLU A 231 -11.54 -12.27 -40.11
C GLU A 231 -10.12 -12.00 -39.62
N THR A 232 -9.59 -10.82 -39.90
CA THR A 232 -8.34 -10.31 -39.31
C THR A 232 -8.69 -9.27 -38.28
N VAL A 233 -8.15 -9.39 -37.06
CA VAL A 233 -8.37 -8.42 -35.99
C VAL A 233 -7.05 -7.75 -35.65
N ALA A 234 -7.06 -6.42 -35.69
CA ALA A 234 -5.96 -5.58 -35.18
C ALA A 234 -6.38 -4.94 -33.87
N LYS A 235 -5.49 -4.95 -32.88
CA LYS A 235 -5.70 -4.31 -31.59
C LYS A 235 -4.50 -3.44 -31.23
N LEU A 236 -4.77 -2.18 -30.90
CA LEU A 236 -3.81 -1.26 -30.31
C LEU A 236 -4.25 -0.99 -28.88
N SER A 237 -3.33 -1.11 -27.93
CA SER A 237 -3.63 -0.86 -26.52
C SER A 237 -2.57 0.01 -25.88
N TYR A 238 -3.01 0.93 -25.03
CA TYR A 238 -2.17 1.73 -24.17
C TYR A 238 -2.57 1.52 -22.71
N ARG A 239 -1.60 1.36 -21.84
CA ARG A 239 -1.80 1.26 -20.40
C ARG A 239 -0.90 2.23 -19.66
N TYR A 240 -1.48 2.89 -18.67
CA TYR A 240 -0.79 3.75 -17.72
C TYR A 240 -1.04 3.27 -16.29
N THR A 241 -0.01 3.32 -15.46
CA THR A 241 -0.10 3.14 -14.01
C THR A 241 0.76 4.24 -13.39
N SER A 242 0.22 5.00 -12.43
CA SER A 242 0.99 6.04 -11.72
C SER A 242 2.09 5.44 -10.87
N GLU A 243 2.95 6.27 -10.37
CA GLU A 243 3.94 5.91 -9.36
C GLU A 243 3.29 5.33 -8.11
N SER A 244 4.03 4.52 -7.39
CA SER A 244 3.66 3.95 -6.10
C SER A 244 4.91 3.70 -5.28
N ASN A 245 4.77 3.37 -4.00
CA ASN A 245 5.90 2.96 -3.18
C ASN A 245 5.77 1.48 -2.79
N ALA A 246 6.85 0.72 -2.90
CA ALA A 246 6.84 -0.70 -2.53
C ALA A 246 6.89 -0.93 -1.01
N SER A 247 7.11 0.14 -0.23
CA SER A 247 7.21 0.09 1.22
C SER A 247 6.13 0.93 1.88
N ILE A 248 5.55 0.41 2.97
CA ILE A 248 4.63 1.17 3.82
C ILE A 248 5.31 2.36 4.52
N PHE A 249 6.64 2.40 4.54
CA PHE A 249 7.43 3.49 5.11
C PHE A 249 7.65 4.64 4.11
N GLU A 250 7.18 4.51 2.88
CA GLU A 250 7.30 5.51 1.80
C GLU A 250 8.75 5.95 1.54
N GLU A 251 9.70 5.03 1.67
CA GLU A 251 11.12 5.30 1.41
C GLU A 251 11.35 5.63 -0.07
N GLU A 252 12.01 6.74 -0.36
CA GLU A 252 12.30 7.23 -1.73
C GLU A 252 12.95 6.15 -2.62
N ARG A 253 13.87 5.36 -2.05
CA ARG A 253 14.56 4.26 -2.75
C ARG A 253 13.66 3.07 -3.11
N MET A 254 12.45 3.03 -2.56
CA MET A 254 11.44 2.00 -2.80
C MET A 254 10.33 2.51 -3.72
N GLU A 255 10.49 3.67 -4.29
CA GLU A 255 9.55 4.23 -5.26
C GLU A 255 9.54 3.40 -6.55
N ILE A 256 8.35 3.05 -6.98
CA ILE A 256 8.07 2.40 -8.26
C ILE A 256 7.62 3.51 -9.21
N PRO A 257 8.41 3.85 -10.24
CA PRO A 257 8.06 4.93 -11.14
C PRO A 257 6.82 4.59 -11.98
N ALA A 258 6.14 5.63 -12.44
CA ALA A 258 4.98 5.48 -13.32
C ALA A 258 5.32 4.66 -14.57
N GLN A 259 4.42 3.76 -14.92
CA GLN A 259 4.61 2.80 -16.04
C GLN A 259 3.69 3.13 -17.20
N LYS A 260 4.22 2.99 -18.42
CA LYS A 260 3.50 3.21 -19.67
C LYS A 260 3.82 2.07 -20.63
N PHE A 261 2.78 1.43 -21.16
CA PHE A 261 2.90 0.32 -22.12
C PHE A 261 2.03 0.57 -23.33
N TRP A 262 2.54 0.12 -24.51
CA TRP A 262 1.84 0.17 -25.79
C TRP A 262 1.63 -1.23 -26.34
#